data_076e3b3ac67be63f2ba0522002a89854
#
_entry.id   076e3b3ac67be63f2ba0522002a89854
#
_cell.length_a   1.000
_cell.length_b   1.000
_cell.length_c   1.000
_cell.angle_alpha   90.00
_cell.angle_beta   90.00
_cell.angle_gamma   90.00
#
_symmetry.space_group_name_H-M   'P 1'
#
loop_
_entity.id
_entity.type
_entity.pdbx_description
1 polymer ?
#
loop_
_entity_poly.entity_id
_entity_poly.type
_entity_poly.pdbx_seq_one_letter_code
_entity_poly.pdbx_strand_id
1 'polypeptide(L)'
;MILVDTSVMIAFLKGIKNKQTEKLVMIIKNDLPFGINDFIYQEVLQGARTKREFNLLKEYLGSQRFFNLKYGRKSYEMAAELYFRCRKHGITIRSTIDLLIAQTAIENDLYLLHDDRDFSLIASIEPKLKEY
;
A
#
# COMPACT_ATOMS: atom_id res chain seq x y z
N MET A 1 4.73 4.70 -11.83
CA MET A 1 5.10 4.97 -10.43
C MET A 1 4.61 3.84 -9.54
N ILE A 2 5.16 3.72 -8.36
CA ILE A 2 4.96 2.55 -7.49
C ILE A 2 4.42 3.01 -6.14
N LEU A 3 3.35 2.36 -5.67
CA LEU A 3 2.83 2.51 -4.31
C LEU A 3 3.39 1.36 -3.48
N VAL A 4 4.07 1.68 -2.37
CA VAL A 4 4.69 0.68 -1.49
C VAL A 4 3.77 0.45 -0.29
N ASP A 5 3.26 -0.77 -0.16
CA ASP A 5 2.34 -1.14 0.91
C ASP A 5 3.04 -1.22 2.27
N THR A 6 2.24 -1.12 3.32
CA THR A 6 2.66 -1.20 4.72
C THR A 6 3.55 -2.41 5.00
N SER A 7 3.17 -3.59 4.52
CA SER A 7 3.91 -4.83 4.76
C SER A 7 5.37 -4.75 4.30
N VAL A 8 5.58 -4.22 3.09
CA VAL A 8 6.93 -4.06 2.53
C VAL A 8 7.68 -2.93 3.23
N MET A 9 7.01 -1.82 3.50
CA MET A 9 7.63 -0.67 4.16
C MET A 9 8.12 -1.04 5.57
N ILE A 10 7.29 -1.73 6.36
CA ILE A 10 7.66 -2.17 7.71
C ILE A 10 8.85 -3.13 7.65
N ALA A 11 8.80 -4.13 6.77
CA ALA A 11 9.89 -5.10 6.62
C ALA A 11 11.20 -4.40 6.22
N PHE A 12 11.13 -3.46 5.30
CA PHE A 12 12.28 -2.68 4.84
C PHE A 12 12.89 -1.87 6.00
N LEU A 13 12.06 -1.16 6.77
CA LEU A 13 12.52 -0.34 7.89
C LEU A 13 13.12 -1.16 9.03
N LYS A 14 12.68 -2.41 9.19
CA LYS A 14 13.24 -3.36 10.16
C LYS A 14 14.51 -4.06 9.66
N GLY A 15 14.93 -3.79 8.45
CA GLY A 15 16.11 -4.44 7.87
C GLY A 15 15.88 -5.89 7.46
N ILE A 16 14.64 -6.32 7.32
CA ILE A 16 14.30 -7.68 6.87
C ILE A 16 14.61 -7.79 5.37
N LYS A 17 15.35 -8.83 5.00
CA LYS A 17 15.70 -9.10 3.61
C LYS A 17 14.82 -10.21 3.06
N ASN A 18 14.01 -9.88 2.07
CA ASN A 18 13.22 -10.84 1.32
C ASN A 18 13.04 -10.34 -0.12
N LYS A 19 12.31 -11.10 -0.93
CA LYS A 19 12.11 -10.77 -2.34
C LYS A 19 11.50 -9.37 -2.53
N GLN A 20 10.52 -9.01 -1.70
CA GLN A 20 9.80 -7.74 -1.85
C GLN A 20 10.62 -6.55 -1.34
N THR A 21 11.35 -6.71 -0.22
CA THR A 21 12.24 -5.64 0.24
C THR A 21 13.41 -5.43 -0.70
N GLU A 22 13.89 -6.49 -1.37
CA GLU A 22 14.92 -6.36 -2.40
C GLU A 22 14.42 -5.56 -3.60
N LYS A 23 13.15 -5.73 -3.98
CA LYS A 23 12.54 -4.90 -5.02
C LYS A 23 12.55 -3.43 -4.62
N LEU A 24 12.21 -3.11 -3.37
CA LEU A 24 12.24 -1.73 -2.88
C LEU A 24 13.67 -1.16 -2.92
N VAL A 25 14.66 -1.94 -2.49
CA VAL A 25 16.07 -1.53 -2.58
C VAL A 25 16.45 -1.19 -4.03
N MET A 26 16.03 -2.01 -5.00
CA MET A 26 16.31 -1.76 -6.42
C MET A 26 15.57 -0.52 -6.94
N ILE A 27 14.35 -0.28 -6.50
CA ILE A 27 13.58 0.93 -6.83
C ILE A 27 14.36 2.17 -6.38
N ILE A 28 14.83 2.16 -5.14
CA ILE A 28 15.60 3.27 -4.55
C ILE A 28 16.92 3.45 -5.30
N LYS A 29 17.62 2.34 -5.55
CA LYS A 29 18.93 2.35 -6.22
C LYS A 29 18.86 2.90 -7.63
N ASN A 30 17.79 2.62 -8.35
CA ASN A 30 17.57 3.06 -9.73
C ASN A 30 16.80 4.38 -9.83
N ASP A 31 16.56 5.02 -8.68
CA ASP A 31 15.86 6.30 -8.61
C ASP A 31 14.48 6.26 -9.30
N LEU A 32 13.77 5.13 -9.17
CA LEU A 32 12.43 5.00 -9.69
C LEU A 32 11.44 5.71 -8.77
N PRO A 33 10.43 6.38 -9.32
CA PRO A 33 9.45 7.09 -8.49
C PRO A 33 8.55 6.12 -7.73
N PHE A 34 8.47 6.31 -6.41
CA PHE A 34 7.60 5.54 -5.53
C PHE A 34 7.07 6.45 -4.42
N GLY A 35 6.04 5.98 -3.75
CA GLY A 35 5.48 6.70 -2.62
C GLY A 35 4.56 5.82 -1.79
N ILE A 36 3.89 6.46 -0.86
CA ILE A 36 2.93 5.85 0.05
C ILE A 36 1.62 6.65 0.02
N ASN A 37 0.65 6.27 0.83
CA ASN A 37 -0.55 7.06 1.06
C ASN A 37 -0.76 7.28 2.56
N ASP A 38 -1.79 8.02 2.94
CA ASP A 38 -2.07 8.37 4.33
C ASP A 38 -2.39 7.14 5.17
N PHE A 39 -3.03 6.12 4.60
CA PHE A 39 -3.35 4.89 5.31
C PHE A 39 -2.08 4.10 5.65
N ILE A 40 -1.16 3.99 4.70
CA ILE A 40 0.14 3.34 4.92
C ILE A 40 0.94 4.11 5.97
N TYR A 41 0.95 5.44 5.87
CA TYR A 41 1.61 6.32 6.81
C TYR A 41 1.14 6.04 8.24
N GLN A 42 -0.17 6.03 8.45
CA GLN A 42 -0.75 5.76 9.77
C GLN A 42 -0.38 4.37 10.27
N GLU A 43 -0.51 3.34 9.43
CA GLU A 43 -0.23 1.97 9.83
C GLU A 43 1.23 1.77 10.25
N VAL A 44 2.17 2.38 9.52
CA VAL A 44 3.58 2.28 9.88
C VAL A 44 3.86 3.00 11.20
N LEU A 45 3.31 4.21 11.38
CA LEU A 45 3.48 4.97 12.62
C LEU A 45 2.92 4.23 13.83
N GLN A 46 1.80 3.54 13.68
CA GLN A 46 1.19 2.76 14.78
C GLN A 46 2.09 1.62 15.25
N GLY A 47 3.04 1.19 14.44
CA GLY A 47 4.00 0.16 14.82
C GLY A 47 5.14 0.65 15.70
N ALA A 48 5.27 1.94 15.93
CA ALA A 48 6.32 2.50 16.78
C ALA A 48 6.11 2.10 18.24
N ARG A 49 7.20 1.70 18.90
CA ARG A 49 7.17 1.25 20.31
C ARG A 49 7.58 2.33 21.28
N THR A 50 8.28 3.37 20.81
CA THR A 50 8.75 4.48 21.64
C THR A 50 8.44 5.80 20.96
N LYS A 51 8.40 6.89 21.73
CA LYS A 51 8.18 8.23 21.16
C LYS A 51 9.32 8.62 20.22
N ARG A 52 10.53 8.22 20.52
CA ARG A 52 11.69 8.45 19.66
C ARG A 52 11.52 7.78 18.30
N GLU A 53 11.15 6.49 18.31
CA GLU A 53 10.88 5.73 17.08
C GLU A 53 9.75 6.37 16.28
N PHE A 54 8.66 6.74 16.95
CA PHE A 54 7.53 7.42 16.32
C PHE A 54 7.99 8.70 15.59
N ASN A 55 8.78 9.54 16.26
CA ASN A 55 9.25 10.79 15.68
C ASN A 55 10.18 10.56 14.48
N LEU A 56 11.06 9.56 14.56
CA LEU A 56 11.95 9.21 13.45
C LEU A 56 11.16 8.71 12.23
N LEU A 57 10.17 7.85 12.45
CA LEU A 57 9.31 7.34 11.39
C LEU A 57 8.50 8.47 10.76
N LYS A 58 7.95 9.35 11.58
CA LYS A 58 7.18 10.51 11.12
C LYS A 58 8.02 11.40 10.20
N GLU A 59 9.25 11.67 10.59
CA GLU A 59 10.17 12.49 9.78
C GLU A 59 10.51 11.81 8.46
N TYR A 60 10.90 10.55 8.53
CA TYR A 60 11.29 9.79 7.33
C TYR A 60 10.12 9.63 6.36
N LEU A 61 8.97 9.15 6.85
CA LEU A 61 7.82 8.89 6.00
C LEU A 61 7.17 10.19 5.49
N GLY A 62 7.20 11.24 6.30
CA GLY A 62 6.64 12.53 5.91
C GLY A 62 7.35 13.18 4.74
N SER A 63 8.60 12.77 4.45
CA SER A 63 9.36 13.25 3.31
C SER A 63 9.12 12.44 2.02
N GLN A 64 8.33 11.37 2.10
CA GLN A 64 8.01 10.55 0.93
C GLN A 64 6.96 11.22 0.05
N ARG A 65 6.81 10.71 -1.17
CA ARG A 65 5.71 11.11 -2.04
C ARG A 65 4.41 10.49 -1.53
N PHE A 66 3.33 11.27 -1.49
CA PHE A 66 2.02 10.79 -1.07
C PHE A 66 1.07 10.76 -2.26
N PHE A 67 0.37 9.65 -2.42
CA PHE A 67 -0.70 9.49 -3.39
C PHE A 67 -2.03 9.47 -2.65
N ASN A 68 -3.03 10.15 -3.18
CA ASN A 68 -4.33 10.32 -2.52
C ASN A 68 -5.45 9.72 -3.36
N LEU A 69 -6.54 9.35 -2.68
CA LEU A 69 -7.81 9.06 -3.34
C LEU A 69 -8.29 10.36 -4.00
N LYS A 70 -8.84 10.27 -5.21
CA LYS A 70 -9.08 11.44 -6.07
C LYS A 70 -10.51 11.91 -6.10
N TYR A 71 -11.48 11.08 -5.70
CA TYR A 71 -12.89 11.33 -5.98
C TYR A 71 -13.74 11.46 -4.71
N GLY A 72 -13.14 11.85 -3.60
CA GLY A 72 -13.83 12.06 -2.33
C GLY A 72 -14.61 10.81 -1.91
N ARG A 73 -15.85 10.99 -1.51
CA ARG A 73 -16.71 9.89 -1.05
C ARG A 73 -16.86 8.80 -2.10
N LYS A 74 -16.87 9.13 -3.38
CA LYS A 74 -16.98 8.15 -4.45
C LYS A 74 -15.85 7.15 -4.47
N SER A 75 -14.64 7.54 -4.07
CA SER A 75 -13.52 6.61 -3.94
C SER A 75 -13.82 5.50 -2.93
N TYR A 76 -14.48 5.85 -1.82
CA TYR A 76 -14.88 4.88 -0.78
C TYR A 76 -16.00 3.97 -1.28
N GLU A 77 -16.94 4.51 -2.05
CA GLU A 77 -17.97 3.70 -2.70
C GLU A 77 -17.37 2.68 -3.65
N MET A 78 -16.39 3.09 -4.45
CA MET A 78 -15.69 2.19 -5.37
C MET A 78 -14.88 1.12 -4.63
N ALA A 79 -14.25 1.47 -3.51
CA ALA A 79 -13.55 0.49 -2.66
C ALA A 79 -14.52 -0.53 -2.08
N ALA A 80 -15.70 -0.08 -1.62
CA ALA A 80 -16.75 -0.97 -1.12
C ALA A 80 -17.30 -1.89 -2.21
N GLU A 81 -17.46 -1.38 -3.42
CA GLU A 81 -17.88 -2.17 -4.58
C GLU A 81 -16.84 -3.23 -4.94
N LEU A 82 -15.57 -2.89 -4.83
CA LEU A 82 -14.48 -3.84 -5.04
C LEU A 82 -14.56 -5.00 -4.04
N TYR A 83 -14.82 -4.72 -2.77
CA TYR A 83 -15.06 -5.73 -1.74
C TYR A 83 -16.26 -6.62 -2.12
N PHE A 84 -17.35 -5.99 -2.54
CA PHE A 84 -18.58 -6.68 -2.96
C PHE A 84 -18.29 -7.65 -4.12
N ARG A 85 -17.55 -7.21 -5.13
CA ARG A 85 -17.18 -8.07 -6.27
C ARG A 85 -16.28 -9.23 -5.85
N CYS A 86 -15.35 -9.00 -4.94
CA CYS A 86 -14.51 -10.09 -4.39
C CYS A 86 -15.37 -11.14 -3.70
N ARG A 87 -16.32 -10.72 -2.86
CA ARG A 87 -17.22 -11.65 -2.15
C ARG A 87 -18.06 -12.49 -3.11
N LYS A 88 -18.50 -11.91 -4.21
CA LYS A 88 -19.25 -12.66 -5.24
C LYS A 88 -18.42 -13.81 -5.83
N HIS A 89 -17.12 -13.70 -5.82
CA HIS A 89 -16.19 -14.73 -6.30
C HIS A 89 -15.64 -15.60 -5.17
N GLY A 90 -16.27 -15.56 -3.99
CA GLY A 90 -15.86 -16.36 -2.83
C GLY A 90 -14.61 -15.86 -2.12
N ILE A 91 -14.20 -14.61 -2.39
CA ILE A 91 -13.01 -14.01 -1.79
C ILE A 91 -13.43 -13.02 -0.71
N THR A 92 -12.93 -13.23 0.53
CA THR A 92 -13.14 -12.31 1.65
C THR A 92 -11.86 -11.57 1.94
N ILE A 93 -11.89 -10.24 1.77
CA ILE A 93 -10.76 -9.37 2.11
C ILE A 93 -10.93 -8.96 3.58
N ARG A 94 -9.89 -9.21 4.38
CA ARG A 94 -9.96 -9.07 5.84
C ARG A 94 -9.84 -7.64 6.33
N SER A 95 -9.23 -6.76 5.55
CA SER A 95 -8.96 -5.38 5.98
C SER A 95 -9.60 -4.36 5.04
N THR A 96 -10.41 -3.46 5.63
CA THR A 96 -10.97 -2.31 4.92
C THR A 96 -9.86 -1.40 4.37
N ILE A 97 -8.77 -1.26 5.13
CA ILE A 97 -7.62 -0.44 4.74
C ILE A 97 -6.96 -0.98 3.46
N ASP A 98 -6.86 -2.29 3.31
CA ASP A 98 -6.29 -2.88 2.09
C ASP A 98 -7.08 -2.52 0.85
N LEU A 99 -8.41 -2.44 0.96
CA LEU A 99 -9.25 -2.00 -0.14
C LEU A 99 -8.99 -0.53 -0.51
N LEU A 100 -8.74 0.31 0.49
CA LEU A 100 -8.42 1.73 0.26
C LEU A 100 -7.03 1.90 -0.34
N ILE A 101 -6.07 1.08 0.07
CA ILE A 101 -4.74 1.06 -0.53
C ILE A 101 -4.82 0.61 -1.99
N ALA A 102 -5.54 -0.47 -2.26
CA ALA A 102 -5.78 -0.95 -3.62
C ALA A 102 -6.46 0.13 -4.48
N GLN A 103 -7.50 0.79 -3.94
CA GLN A 103 -8.21 1.85 -4.63
C GLN A 103 -7.29 3.04 -4.94
N THR A 104 -6.39 3.39 -4.03
CA THR A 104 -5.40 4.45 -4.27
C THR A 104 -4.50 4.10 -5.46
N ALA A 105 -4.02 2.86 -5.52
CA ALA A 105 -3.19 2.40 -6.64
C ALA A 105 -3.95 2.44 -7.97
N ILE A 106 -5.22 2.01 -7.96
CA ILE A 106 -6.06 2.01 -9.15
C ILE A 106 -6.29 3.45 -9.65
N GLU A 107 -6.68 4.35 -8.76
CA GLU A 107 -7.02 5.73 -9.13
C GLU A 107 -5.82 6.53 -9.64
N ASN A 108 -4.63 6.21 -9.14
CA ASN A 108 -3.40 6.90 -9.53
C ASN A 108 -2.60 6.13 -10.58
N ASP A 109 -3.15 5.03 -11.12
CA ASP A 109 -2.50 4.19 -12.12
C ASP A 109 -1.11 3.74 -11.70
N LEU A 110 -1.01 3.22 -10.47
CA LEU A 110 0.25 2.80 -9.85
C LEU A 110 0.40 1.29 -9.84
N TYR A 111 1.65 0.83 -9.89
CA TYR A 111 1.97 -0.54 -9.51
C TYR A 111 2.02 -0.62 -7.99
N LEU A 112 1.44 -1.68 -7.43
CA LEU A 112 1.44 -1.92 -5.99
C LEU A 112 2.53 -2.93 -5.63
N LEU A 113 3.50 -2.50 -4.82
CA LEU A 113 4.51 -3.38 -4.24
C LEU A 113 4.03 -3.81 -2.86
N HIS A 114 3.74 -5.10 -2.70
CA HIS A 114 3.15 -5.63 -1.47
C HIS A 114 3.67 -7.03 -1.18
N ASP A 115 3.40 -7.50 0.04
CA ASP A 115 3.69 -8.86 0.49
C ASP A 115 2.49 -9.40 1.26
N ASP A 116 1.29 -9.23 0.68
CA ASP A 116 0.02 -9.69 1.26
C ASP A 116 -0.83 -10.34 0.18
N ARG A 117 -1.18 -11.60 0.42
CA ARG A 117 -2.01 -12.42 -0.47
C ARG A 117 -3.34 -11.75 -0.84
N ASP A 118 -3.92 -10.95 0.06
CA ASP A 118 -5.21 -10.31 -0.19
C ASP A 118 -5.15 -9.37 -1.40
N PHE A 119 -4.03 -8.66 -1.61
CA PHE A 119 -3.87 -7.82 -2.80
C PHE A 119 -3.84 -8.63 -4.09
N SER A 120 -3.18 -9.79 -4.07
CA SER A 120 -3.18 -10.68 -5.26
C SER A 120 -4.56 -11.22 -5.54
N LEU A 121 -5.35 -11.50 -4.51
CA LEU A 121 -6.75 -11.91 -4.66
C LEU A 121 -7.59 -10.78 -5.27
N ILE A 122 -7.40 -9.55 -4.81
CA ILE A 122 -8.07 -8.38 -5.38
C ILE A 122 -7.69 -8.22 -6.85
N ALA A 123 -6.40 -8.32 -7.16
CA ALA A 123 -5.91 -8.18 -8.53
C ALA A 123 -6.49 -9.23 -9.47
N SER A 124 -6.80 -10.43 -8.97
CA SER A 124 -7.44 -11.48 -9.76
C SER A 124 -8.86 -11.13 -10.19
N ILE A 125 -9.54 -10.23 -9.47
CA ILE A 125 -10.89 -9.77 -9.77
C ILE A 125 -10.87 -8.42 -10.50
N GLU A 126 -9.89 -7.54 -10.16
CA GLU A 126 -9.81 -6.20 -10.71
C GLU A 126 -8.50 -6.02 -11.51
N PRO A 127 -8.56 -6.10 -12.85
CA PRO A 127 -7.36 -5.97 -13.68
C PRO A 127 -6.65 -4.61 -13.61
N LYS A 128 -7.35 -3.57 -13.14
CA LYS A 128 -6.77 -2.24 -12.96
C LYS A 128 -5.78 -2.18 -11.80
N LEU A 129 -5.84 -3.14 -10.87
CA LEU A 129 -4.83 -3.26 -9.83
C LEU A 129 -3.63 -4.02 -10.39
N LYS A 130 -2.55 -3.28 -10.59
CA LYS A 130 -1.30 -3.82 -11.15
C LYS A 130 -0.34 -4.13 -10.02
N GLU A 131 0.18 -5.34 -9.98
CA GLU A 131 1.18 -5.76 -9.00
C GLU A 131 2.59 -5.54 -9.54
N TYR A 132 3.47 -5.04 -8.66
CA TYR A 132 4.87 -4.81 -9.03
C TYR A 132 5.71 -6.07 -8.90
#